data_ef0d7f6e0da1c72d9523a0f3d59fe6cd
#
_entry.id   ef0d7f6e0da1c72d9523a0f3d59fe6cd
#
_cell.length_a   1.000
_cell.length_b   1.000
_cell.length_c   1.000
_cell.angle_alpha   90.00
_cell.angle_beta   90.00
_cell.angle_gamma   90.00
#
_symmetry.space_group_name_H-M   'P 1'
#
loop_
_entity.id
_entity.type
_entity.pdbx_description
1 polymer ?
#
loop_
_entity_poly.entity_id
_entity_poly.type
_entity_poly.pdbx_seq_one_letter_code
_entity_poly.pdbx_strand_id
1 'polypeptide(L)'
;QLLVIGSPMAFDGIGKNCGGHPVANDFDTQAFIMDKATKKVSPITRDFNPTVDFLQWNRVDGCIYFNTTDEDCRHIYRYVPKTESFEMLPLQEDVISSFDLAEYNPAVAAYVGGGNASVGVAYTYDVKKKTSVLLANPMKSVLDKIDMGTMKEWNFTAEDGTEIKGMICLP
;
A
#
# COMPACT_ATOMS: atom_id res chain seq x y z
N GLN A 1 -17.34 -2.40 -15.59
CA GLN A 1 -17.08 -2.52 -14.16
C GLN A 1 -16.61 -1.18 -13.60
N LEU A 2 -16.81 -0.95 -12.31
CA LEU A 2 -16.26 0.16 -11.55
C LEU A 2 -15.41 -0.39 -10.42
N LEU A 3 -14.35 0.32 -10.10
CA LEU A 3 -13.53 0.07 -8.94
C LEU A 3 -13.93 1.08 -7.86
N VAL A 4 -14.15 0.61 -6.64
CA VAL A 4 -14.70 1.41 -5.54
C VAL A 4 -13.84 1.19 -4.30
N ILE A 5 -13.49 2.27 -3.60
CA ILE A 5 -12.97 2.22 -2.24
C ILE A 5 -14.14 2.52 -1.29
N GLY A 6 -14.24 1.76 -0.22
CA GLY A 6 -15.24 1.96 0.81
C GLY A 6 -14.79 1.39 2.15
N SER A 7 -15.51 1.72 3.22
CA SER A 7 -15.26 1.11 4.52
C SER A 7 -15.59 -0.38 4.52
N PRO A 8 -15.12 -1.17 5.48
CA PRO A 8 -15.50 -2.56 5.66
C PRO A 8 -17.01 -2.76 5.79
N MET A 9 -17.72 -1.74 6.30
CA MET A 9 -19.18 -1.73 6.46
C MET A 9 -19.95 -1.37 5.19
N ALA A 10 -19.27 -0.90 4.13
CA ALA A 10 -19.91 -0.59 2.88
C ALA A 10 -20.60 -1.82 2.28
N PHE A 11 -21.69 -1.59 1.54
CA PHE A 11 -22.44 -2.63 0.86
C PHE A 11 -22.90 -3.76 1.80
N ASP A 12 -23.53 -3.40 2.91
CA ASP A 12 -24.01 -4.32 3.95
C ASP A 12 -22.90 -5.12 4.63
N GLY A 13 -21.70 -4.57 4.72
CA GLY A 13 -20.56 -5.14 5.42
C GLY A 13 -19.89 -6.31 4.71
N ILE A 14 -20.06 -6.45 3.38
CA ILE A 14 -19.41 -7.54 2.62
C ILE A 14 -17.89 -7.44 2.57
N GLY A 15 -17.32 -6.27 2.87
CA GLY A 15 -15.87 -6.07 2.98
C GLY A 15 -15.27 -6.55 4.30
N LYS A 16 -16.09 -6.91 5.29
CA LYS A 16 -15.62 -7.37 6.60
C LYS A 16 -15.05 -8.78 6.55
N ASN A 17 -13.90 -8.94 7.16
CA ASN A 17 -13.39 -10.25 7.56
C ASN A 17 -12.88 -10.16 9.00
N CYS A 18 -13.79 -10.23 9.97
CA CYS A 18 -13.49 -10.02 11.38
C CYS A 18 -13.73 -11.25 12.27
N GLY A 19 -13.73 -12.44 11.69
CA GLY A 19 -13.78 -13.70 12.45
C GLY A 19 -14.93 -13.81 13.47
N GLY A 20 -16.07 -13.15 13.21
CA GLY A 20 -17.23 -13.11 14.10
C GLY A 20 -17.22 -11.96 15.11
N HIS A 21 -16.18 -11.17 15.19
CA HIS A 21 -16.16 -9.94 15.99
C HIS A 21 -16.69 -8.77 15.17
N PRO A 22 -17.70 -8.03 15.68
CA PRO A 22 -18.14 -6.80 15.02
C PRO A 22 -17.08 -5.74 15.22
N VAL A 23 -16.23 -5.53 14.24
CA VAL A 23 -15.27 -4.43 14.24
C VAL A 23 -15.95 -3.23 13.62
N ALA A 24 -16.20 -2.22 14.41
CA ALA A 24 -16.64 -0.91 13.95
C ALA A 24 -15.40 -0.08 13.56
N ASN A 25 -14.57 -0.61 12.66
CA ASN A 25 -13.43 0.12 12.14
C ASN A 25 -13.75 0.60 10.73
N ASP A 26 -14.10 1.87 10.61
CA ASP A 26 -14.35 2.52 9.33
C ASP A 26 -13.07 3.10 8.70
N PHE A 27 -11.92 2.96 9.37
CA PHE A 27 -10.65 3.48 8.90
C PHE A 27 -9.92 2.53 7.96
N ASP A 28 -10.14 1.22 8.08
CA ASP A 28 -9.54 0.21 7.19
C ASP A 28 -10.30 0.14 5.87
N THR A 29 -10.02 1.07 4.99
CA THR A 29 -10.67 1.10 3.68
C THR A 29 -10.34 -0.13 2.84
N GLN A 30 -11.36 -0.58 2.10
CA GLN A 30 -11.36 -1.80 1.31
C GLN A 30 -11.64 -1.48 -0.17
N ALA A 31 -11.21 -2.36 -1.05
CA ALA A 31 -11.48 -2.27 -2.48
C ALA A 31 -12.60 -3.23 -2.93
N PHE A 32 -13.46 -2.74 -3.80
CA PHE A 32 -14.59 -3.48 -4.36
C PHE A 32 -14.64 -3.31 -5.87
N ILE A 33 -15.14 -4.33 -6.56
CA ILE A 33 -15.51 -4.25 -7.98
C ILE A 33 -17.03 -4.29 -8.07
N MET A 34 -17.61 -3.29 -8.73
CA MET A 34 -19.04 -3.23 -9.03
C MET A 34 -19.27 -3.49 -10.52
N ASP A 35 -20.14 -4.43 -10.83
CA ASP A 35 -20.68 -4.59 -12.17
C ASP A 35 -21.71 -3.50 -12.47
N LYS A 36 -21.52 -2.73 -13.55
CA LYS A 36 -22.37 -1.58 -13.88
C LYS A 36 -23.78 -1.97 -14.31
N ALA A 37 -23.94 -3.12 -14.95
CA ALA A 37 -25.22 -3.57 -15.47
C ALA A 37 -26.08 -4.19 -14.36
N THR A 38 -25.51 -5.10 -13.58
CA THR A 38 -26.22 -5.84 -12.55
C THR A 38 -26.21 -5.15 -11.20
N LYS A 39 -25.34 -4.13 -10.99
CA LYS A 39 -25.07 -3.47 -9.70
C LYS A 39 -24.51 -4.40 -8.62
N LYS A 40 -24.16 -5.63 -9.00
CA LYS A 40 -23.51 -6.56 -8.08
C LYS A 40 -22.14 -6.02 -7.67
N VAL A 41 -21.89 -6.01 -6.36
CA VAL A 41 -20.61 -5.62 -5.76
C VAL A 41 -19.93 -6.86 -5.22
N SER A 42 -18.62 -6.94 -5.44
CA SER A 42 -17.76 -8.00 -4.91
C SER A 42 -16.55 -7.38 -4.22
N PRO A 43 -16.25 -7.74 -2.96
CA PRO A 43 -15.04 -7.29 -2.29
C PRO A 43 -13.84 -8.02 -2.88
N ILE A 44 -12.72 -7.32 -3.04
CA ILE A 44 -11.47 -7.92 -3.53
C ILE A 44 -10.35 -7.89 -2.49
N THR A 45 -10.51 -7.13 -1.42
CA THR A 45 -9.53 -7.01 -0.33
C THR A 45 -10.02 -7.53 1.01
N ARG A 46 -11.10 -8.32 1.03
CA ARG A 46 -11.72 -8.83 2.26
C ARG A 46 -10.73 -9.56 3.18
N ASP A 47 -9.84 -10.36 2.60
CA ASP A 47 -8.83 -11.16 3.32
C ASP A 47 -7.42 -10.55 3.19
N PHE A 48 -7.36 -9.30 2.78
CA PHE A 48 -6.14 -8.52 2.62
C PHE A 48 -6.00 -7.55 3.79
N ASN A 49 -4.94 -7.67 4.58
CA ASN A 49 -4.79 -6.94 5.83
C ASN A 49 -4.47 -5.44 5.68
N PRO A 50 -3.61 -4.99 4.74
CA PRO A 50 -3.30 -3.56 4.62
C PRO A 50 -4.51 -2.71 4.24
N THR A 51 -4.57 -1.49 4.77
CA THR A 51 -5.58 -0.49 4.39
C THR A 51 -5.34 0.00 2.97
N VAL A 52 -6.38 0.07 2.15
CA VAL A 52 -6.32 0.55 0.76
C VAL A 52 -6.54 2.05 0.71
N ASP A 53 -5.46 2.83 0.52
CA ASP A 53 -5.54 4.30 0.46
C ASP A 53 -5.95 4.81 -0.93
N PHE A 54 -5.40 4.21 -1.96
CA PHE A 54 -5.66 4.55 -3.36
C PHE A 54 -5.55 3.31 -4.23
N LEU A 55 -6.24 3.34 -5.39
CA LEU A 55 -6.18 2.23 -6.35
C LEU A 55 -6.30 2.72 -7.79
N GLN A 56 -5.61 2.01 -8.67
CA GLN A 56 -5.58 2.27 -10.11
C GLN A 56 -5.77 0.96 -10.87
N TRP A 57 -6.79 0.92 -11.73
CA TRP A 57 -6.97 -0.21 -12.64
C TRP A 57 -6.22 0.07 -13.95
N ASN A 58 -5.13 -0.62 -14.17
CA ASN A 58 -4.41 -0.51 -15.43
C ASN A 58 -5.10 -1.33 -16.53
N ARG A 59 -5.52 -0.64 -17.58
CA ARG A 59 -6.29 -1.26 -18.67
C ARG A 59 -5.44 -2.11 -19.61
N VAL A 60 -4.13 -1.92 -19.62
CA VAL A 60 -3.23 -2.60 -20.55
C VAL A 60 -2.87 -4.00 -20.04
N ASP A 61 -2.54 -4.14 -18.75
CA ASP A 61 -2.22 -5.44 -18.14
C ASP A 61 -3.43 -6.07 -17.40
N GLY A 62 -4.51 -5.30 -17.22
CA GLY A 62 -5.72 -5.73 -16.53
C GLY A 62 -5.57 -5.89 -15.02
N CYS A 63 -4.45 -5.50 -14.45
CA CYS A 63 -4.18 -5.57 -13.02
C CYS A 63 -4.66 -4.31 -12.29
N ILE A 64 -4.87 -4.44 -10.97
CA ILE A 64 -5.18 -3.34 -10.09
C ILE A 64 -3.99 -3.10 -9.19
N TYR A 65 -3.56 -1.84 -9.08
CA TYR A 65 -2.46 -1.42 -8.22
C TYR A 65 -3.02 -0.65 -7.05
N PHE A 66 -2.57 -1.00 -5.86
CA PHE A 66 -3.01 -0.41 -4.60
C PHE A 66 -1.86 0.33 -3.94
N ASN A 67 -2.11 1.58 -3.54
CA ASN A 67 -1.35 2.21 -2.49
C ASN A 67 -1.99 1.79 -1.17
N THR A 68 -1.19 1.30 -0.25
CA THR A 68 -1.69 0.78 1.02
C THR A 68 -0.91 1.36 2.19
N THR A 69 -1.60 1.50 3.31
CA THR A 69 -0.96 1.64 4.61
C THR A 69 -0.91 0.26 5.26
N ASP A 70 0.28 -0.18 5.60
CA ASP A 70 0.58 -1.49 6.17
C ASP A 70 1.43 -1.29 7.43
N GLU A 71 0.76 -1.21 8.58
CA GLU A 71 1.34 -0.82 9.87
C GLU A 71 1.99 0.58 9.80
N ASP A 72 3.32 0.67 9.87
CA ASP A 72 4.12 1.89 9.80
C ASP A 72 4.68 2.20 8.40
N CYS A 73 4.39 1.33 7.42
CA CYS A 73 4.86 1.43 6.05
C CYS A 73 3.76 1.80 5.08
N ARG A 74 4.15 2.28 3.90
CA ARG A 74 3.26 2.45 2.76
C ARG A 74 3.81 1.71 1.56
N HIS A 75 3.09 0.67 1.16
CA HIS A 75 3.50 -0.23 0.10
C HIS A 75 2.61 -0.12 -1.14
N ILE A 76 3.13 -0.59 -2.26
CA ILE A 76 2.36 -0.77 -3.49
C ILE A 76 2.14 -2.27 -3.71
N TYR A 77 0.88 -2.66 -3.80
CA TYR A 77 0.49 -4.02 -4.16
C TYR A 77 -0.11 -4.06 -5.56
N ARG A 78 0.18 -5.13 -6.28
CA ARG A 78 -0.42 -5.48 -7.55
C ARG A 78 -1.38 -6.63 -7.34
N TYR A 79 -2.63 -6.43 -7.70
CA TYR A 79 -3.66 -7.47 -7.69
C TYR A 79 -3.93 -7.97 -9.10
N VAL A 80 -3.94 -9.28 -9.29
CA VAL A 80 -4.25 -9.94 -10.56
C VAL A 80 -5.66 -10.52 -10.50
N PRO A 81 -6.68 -9.90 -11.13
CA PRO A 81 -8.08 -10.34 -10.99
C PRO A 81 -8.35 -11.77 -11.44
N LYS A 82 -7.57 -12.31 -12.38
CA LYS A 82 -7.75 -13.68 -12.90
C LYS A 82 -7.38 -14.76 -11.89
N THR A 83 -6.43 -14.50 -11.02
CA THR A 83 -5.89 -15.46 -10.04
C THR A 83 -6.22 -15.05 -8.61
N GLU A 84 -6.86 -13.88 -8.44
CA GLU A 84 -7.19 -13.28 -7.13
C GLU A 84 -5.97 -13.18 -6.20
N SER A 85 -4.77 -12.96 -6.78
CA SER A 85 -3.50 -12.93 -6.06
C SER A 85 -2.98 -11.51 -5.89
N PHE A 86 -2.39 -11.26 -4.72
CA PHE A 86 -1.70 -10.02 -4.39
C PHE A 86 -0.19 -10.22 -4.44
N GLU A 87 0.51 -9.23 -4.93
CA GLU A 87 1.97 -9.16 -4.98
C GLU A 87 2.42 -7.79 -4.49
N MET A 88 3.18 -7.74 -3.41
CA MET A 88 3.86 -6.50 -2.99
C MET A 88 4.99 -6.20 -3.97
N LEU A 89 5.02 -4.98 -4.51
CA LEU A 89 6.11 -4.56 -5.38
C LEU A 89 7.37 -4.29 -4.55
N PRO A 90 8.53 -4.84 -4.91
CA PRO A 90 9.79 -4.66 -4.18
C PRO A 90 10.40 -3.28 -4.51
N LEU A 91 9.79 -2.22 -4.00
CA LEU A 91 10.28 -0.86 -4.15
C LEU A 91 11.39 -0.56 -3.13
N GLN A 92 12.12 0.56 -3.32
CA GLN A 92 13.33 0.83 -2.53
C GLN A 92 13.06 1.52 -1.19
N GLU A 93 11.90 2.12 -1.01
CA GLU A 93 11.59 2.90 0.18
C GLU A 93 10.45 2.25 0.97
N ASP A 94 10.42 2.47 2.30
CA ASP A 94 9.40 1.88 3.18
C ASP A 94 8.08 2.65 3.14
N VAL A 95 8.14 3.93 2.79
CA VAL A 95 6.96 4.80 2.71
C VAL A 95 6.84 5.36 1.31
N ILE A 96 5.99 4.74 0.49
CA ILE A 96 5.73 5.21 -0.87
C ILE A 96 4.63 6.28 -0.81
N SER A 97 5.00 7.52 -1.12
CA SER A 97 4.09 8.67 -1.09
C SER A 97 3.28 8.83 -2.37
N SER A 98 3.84 8.42 -3.50
CA SER A 98 3.14 8.40 -4.79
C SER A 98 3.67 7.30 -5.70
N PHE A 99 2.79 6.74 -6.51
CA PHE A 99 3.12 5.72 -7.50
C PHE A 99 2.19 5.90 -8.70
N ASP A 100 2.75 5.87 -9.90
CA ASP A 100 1.97 5.92 -11.13
C ASP A 100 2.59 5.07 -12.23
N LEU A 101 1.72 4.43 -13.02
CA LEU A 101 2.10 3.62 -14.17
C LEU A 101 2.03 4.44 -15.45
N ALA A 102 2.95 4.21 -16.36
CA ALA A 102 2.86 4.81 -17.68
C ALA A 102 1.57 4.33 -18.38
N GLU A 103 0.79 5.28 -18.90
CA GLU A 103 -0.57 5.05 -19.43
C GLU A 103 -0.61 3.96 -20.51
N TYR A 104 0.38 3.93 -21.38
CA TYR A 104 0.44 3.00 -22.53
C TYR A 104 1.52 1.92 -22.40
N ASN A 105 2.27 1.91 -21.28
CA ASN A 105 3.32 0.92 -21.04
C ASN A 105 3.32 0.47 -19.57
N PRO A 106 2.52 -0.52 -19.20
CA PRO A 106 2.39 -0.97 -17.82
C PRO A 106 3.65 -1.63 -17.26
N ALA A 107 4.70 -1.80 -18.09
CA ALA A 107 5.99 -2.27 -17.61
C ALA A 107 6.84 -1.16 -16.98
N VAL A 108 6.41 0.11 -17.09
CA VAL A 108 7.15 1.26 -16.56
C VAL A 108 6.27 2.00 -15.56
N ALA A 109 6.80 2.25 -14.39
CA ALA A 109 6.20 3.11 -13.38
C ALA A 109 7.21 4.17 -12.92
N ALA A 110 6.70 5.22 -12.29
CA ALA A 110 7.48 6.16 -11.50
C ALA A 110 6.89 6.22 -10.09
N TYR A 111 7.74 6.43 -9.09
CA TYR A 111 7.29 6.59 -7.72
C TYR A 111 8.20 7.53 -6.93
N VAL A 112 7.64 8.06 -5.86
CA VAL A 112 8.35 8.85 -4.86
C VAL A 112 8.14 8.18 -3.51
N GLY A 113 9.22 8.05 -2.76
CA GLY A 113 9.18 7.46 -1.43
C GLY A 113 10.18 8.08 -0.50
N GLY A 114 10.20 7.55 0.71
CA GLY A 114 11.14 7.90 1.74
C GLY A 114 11.17 6.82 2.83
N GLY A 115 12.06 7.00 3.77
CA GLY A 115 12.26 6.11 4.92
C GLY A 115 12.95 6.86 6.04
N ASN A 116 13.61 6.13 6.93
CA ASN A 116 14.24 6.69 8.13
C ASN A 116 15.31 7.74 7.84
N ALA A 117 16.02 7.62 6.72
CA ALA A 117 17.12 8.51 6.34
C ALA A 117 16.96 9.09 4.93
N SER A 118 15.76 9.03 4.36
CA SER A 118 15.47 9.50 3.01
C SER A 118 14.11 10.21 2.94
N VAL A 119 14.04 11.30 2.18
CA VAL A 119 12.81 12.09 2.02
C VAL A 119 12.63 12.49 0.56
N GLY A 120 11.49 12.14 -0.02
CA GLY A 120 11.11 12.56 -1.35
C GLY A 120 12.05 12.06 -2.46
N VAL A 121 12.52 10.84 -2.34
CA VAL A 121 13.39 10.22 -3.33
C VAL A 121 12.57 9.69 -4.50
N ALA A 122 12.91 10.08 -5.71
CA ALA A 122 12.20 9.70 -6.92
C ALA A 122 12.92 8.60 -7.70
N TYR A 123 12.12 7.65 -8.19
CA TYR A 123 12.59 6.48 -8.94
C TYR A 123 11.74 6.22 -10.18
N THR A 124 12.33 5.57 -11.19
CA THR A 124 11.58 4.75 -12.14
C THR A 124 11.57 3.29 -11.69
N TYR A 125 10.56 2.54 -12.08
CA TYR A 125 10.44 1.11 -11.77
C TYR A 125 10.08 0.31 -13.02
N ASP A 126 10.85 -0.72 -13.31
CA ASP A 126 10.53 -1.71 -14.34
C ASP A 126 9.71 -2.83 -13.68
N VAL A 127 8.42 -2.88 -13.96
CA VAL A 127 7.48 -3.82 -13.35
C VAL A 127 7.81 -5.28 -13.72
N LYS A 128 8.35 -5.52 -14.91
CA LYS A 128 8.70 -6.88 -15.35
C LYS A 128 10.00 -7.37 -14.74
N LYS A 129 11.01 -6.51 -14.70
CA LYS A 129 12.32 -6.84 -14.12
C LYS A 129 12.34 -6.71 -12.60
N LYS A 130 11.32 -6.04 -12.01
CA LYS A 130 11.23 -5.73 -10.57
C LYS A 130 12.46 -4.93 -10.09
N THR A 131 12.87 -3.93 -10.87
CA THR A 131 14.04 -3.12 -10.58
C THR A 131 13.70 -1.63 -10.57
N SER A 132 14.24 -0.93 -9.58
CA SER A 132 14.14 0.52 -9.46
C SER A 132 15.44 1.19 -9.92
N VAL A 133 15.31 2.35 -10.57
CA VAL A 133 16.42 3.21 -10.93
C VAL A 133 16.21 4.59 -10.32
N LEU A 134 17.17 5.05 -9.53
CA LEU A 134 17.15 6.37 -8.91
C LEU A 134 17.11 7.47 -9.98
N LEU A 135 16.15 8.37 -9.87
CA LEU A 135 16.04 9.57 -10.69
C LEU A 135 16.57 10.81 -9.96
N ALA A 136 16.12 11.01 -8.72
CA ALA A 136 16.51 12.17 -7.94
C ALA A 136 16.42 11.89 -6.43
N ASN A 137 17.36 12.45 -5.68
CA ASN A 137 17.33 12.52 -4.22
C ASN A 137 17.61 13.95 -3.78
N PRO A 138 16.61 14.84 -3.78
CA PRO A 138 16.82 16.28 -3.59
C PRO A 138 17.31 16.62 -2.18
N MET A 139 16.98 15.80 -1.18
CA MET A 139 17.35 16.06 0.21
C MET A 139 18.70 15.46 0.61
N LYS A 140 19.32 14.65 -0.23
CA LYS A 140 20.55 13.92 0.12
C LYS A 140 21.64 14.84 0.67
N SER A 141 21.91 15.96 0.02
CA SER A 141 22.98 16.88 0.44
C SER A 141 22.74 17.59 1.78
N VAL A 142 21.48 17.64 2.21
CA VAL A 142 21.06 18.17 3.50
C VAL A 142 21.13 17.09 4.56
N LEU A 143 20.54 15.93 4.27
CA LEU A 143 20.44 14.81 5.22
C LEU A 143 21.81 14.16 5.52
N ASP A 144 22.73 14.15 4.55
CA ASP A 144 24.11 13.67 4.77
C ASP A 144 24.90 14.49 5.83
N LYS A 145 24.37 15.64 6.24
CA LYS A 145 24.99 16.52 7.25
C LYS A 145 24.30 16.43 8.63
N ILE A 146 23.26 15.63 8.73
CA ILE A 146 22.43 15.51 9.92
C ILE A 146 22.55 14.06 10.41
N ASP A 147 22.84 13.91 11.69
CA ASP A 147 22.69 12.61 12.33
C ASP A 147 21.20 12.39 12.65
N MET A 148 20.56 11.52 11.86
CA MET A 148 19.13 11.24 11.98
C MET A 148 18.82 10.26 13.12
N GLY A 149 19.83 9.71 13.78
CA GLY A 149 19.67 8.62 14.74
C GLY A 149 19.33 7.29 14.03
N THR A 150 19.03 6.30 14.83
CA THR A 150 18.69 4.95 14.35
C THR A 150 17.27 4.59 14.75
N MET A 151 16.44 4.28 13.77
CA MET A 151 15.10 3.72 14.01
C MET A 151 15.19 2.21 14.18
N LYS A 152 14.49 1.69 15.20
CA LYS A 152 14.38 0.26 15.45
C LYS A 152 12.95 -0.10 15.83
N GLU A 153 12.52 -1.29 15.44
CA GLU A 153 11.32 -1.88 16.02
C GLU A 153 11.47 -2.01 17.52
N TRP A 154 10.40 -1.67 18.24
CA TRP A 154 10.29 -1.83 19.66
C TRP A 154 8.91 -2.37 20.02
N ASN A 155 8.82 -3.68 20.10
CA ASN A 155 7.59 -4.39 20.39
C ASN A 155 7.53 -4.76 21.87
N PHE A 156 6.34 -4.68 22.46
CA PHE A 156 6.13 -5.10 23.84
C PHE A 156 4.73 -5.67 24.02
N THR A 157 4.55 -6.45 25.08
CA THR A 157 3.26 -7.01 25.45
C THR A 157 2.66 -6.17 26.57
N ALA A 158 1.43 -5.67 26.37
CA ALA A 158 0.68 -4.97 27.38
C ALA A 158 0.20 -5.90 28.51
N GLU A 159 -0.28 -5.35 29.62
CA GLU A 159 -0.70 -6.13 30.81
C GLU A 159 -1.86 -7.11 30.51
N ASP A 160 -2.68 -6.80 29.52
CA ASP A 160 -3.81 -7.63 29.06
C ASP A 160 -3.38 -8.74 28.06
N GLY A 161 -2.09 -8.83 27.75
CA GLY A 161 -1.54 -9.79 26.80
C GLY A 161 -1.53 -9.32 25.35
N THR A 162 -1.96 -8.09 25.07
CA THR A 162 -1.95 -7.53 23.71
C THR A 162 -0.52 -7.20 23.28
N GLU A 163 -0.13 -7.67 22.11
CA GLU A 163 1.14 -7.27 21.49
C GLU A 163 1.01 -5.88 20.88
N ILE A 164 1.86 -4.98 21.30
CA ILE A 164 1.97 -3.62 20.81
C ILE A 164 3.23 -3.51 19.97
N LYS A 165 3.06 -3.15 18.70
CA LYS A 165 4.18 -2.84 17.82
C LYS A 165 4.48 -1.34 17.88
N GLY A 166 5.74 -1.00 17.97
CA GLY A 166 6.19 0.37 18.08
C GLY A 166 7.54 0.58 17.41
N MET A 167 7.92 1.84 17.30
CA MET A 167 9.20 2.27 16.76
C MET A 167 9.92 3.12 17.81
N ILE A 168 11.21 2.92 18.00
CA ILE A 168 12.06 3.75 18.84
C ILE A 168 13.16 4.40 17.99
N CYS A 169 13.33 5.71 18.16
CA CYS A 169 14.47 6.43 17.58
C CYS A 169 15.54 6.60 18.67
N LEU A 170 16.71 6.10 18.39
CA LEU A 170 17.89 6.22 19.23
C LEU A 170 18.87 7.22 18.63
N PRO A 171 19.48 8.11 19.46
CA PRO A 171 20.51 9.05 19.02
C PRO A 171 21.74 8.35 18.47
#